data_257cd005590bebe6c949d8bfeda369fa
#
_entry.id   257cd005590bebe6c949d8bfeda369fa
#
_cell.length_a   1.000
_cell.length_b   1.000
_cell.length_c   1.000
_cell.angle_alpha   90.00
_cell.angle_beta   90.00
_cell.angle_gamma   90.00
#
_symmetry.space_group_name_H-M   'P 1'
#
loop_
_entity.id
_entity.type
_entity.pdbx_description
1 polymer ?
#
loop_
_entity_poly.entity_id
_entity_poly.type
_entity_poly.pdbx_seq_one_letter_code
_entity_poly.pdbx_strand_id
1 'polypeptide(L)'
;MDRRPLLSGALAVPLLLAAIKLALHALAVTQYGYFRDELYYIACAKRLAWGYVDQPPLSIALLAVNRTLVGDSLLALRWLPAMAGAGTVLITGLLVRALGGGRFAQLLACLCAVLVPIWLVVDHCFSMNAFDTFFWSLAALLLLRALDQGRLGPWIGLGVVLGLGLLNKTSMLWFGGGAALGILLTSHRRVLLARGPWLAATLAGLLFLPHVVWQVQNGWPTLEFMRNATQNKMVRTGFVAFWTQQITLMSPALFPVWLVGLGSLLASKRARVLGIVFVSVAGLLVASGSSRPNYLAVAYAPLFAAGAAAIERAAADRRRGWLRPVAMAVVLLIGLPLVPVGLPLLPVERYVAYSALIGIRPRPQERTQEGPLPQVFADMFGWEDLARRVARVYHSLPEAEREKCGILADNYGQAGAIDFFGPRYGLPPAISMHNNYWLWGPRGHTGDVLIIVGGRRDDPHSDFREVVLADTTNCEYCMPYENGAPIFLCRGLNQPLARRWMEIRRFN
;
A
#
# COMPACT_ATOMS: atom_id res chain seq x y z
N MET A 1 -26.09 39.56 -9.02
CA MET A 1 -25.20 38.56 -8.42
C MET A 1 -25.58 37.18 -8.94
N ASP A 2 -24.95 36.78 -10.01
CA ASP A 2 -25.31 35.62 -10.85
C ASP A 2 -24.72 34.37 -10.21
N ARG A 3 -25.53 33.57 -9.53
CA ARG A 3 -25.17 32.24 -9.03
C ARG A 3 -25.23 31.25 -10.19
N ARG A 4 -24.25 31.33 -11.11
CA ARG A 4 -24.09 30.26 -12.11
C ARG A 4 -23.71 28.95 -11.41
N PRO A 5 -24.15 27.80 -11.89
CA PRO A 5 -23.78 26.50 -11.34
C PRO A 5 -22.28 26.22 -11.64
N LEU A 6 -21.40 26.74 -10.78
CA LEU A 6 -19.94 26.63 -10.87
C LEU A 6 -19.41 25.20 -10.74
N LEU A 7 -20.27 24.24 -10.40
CA LEU A 7 -19.86 22.86 -10.11
C LEU A 7 -19.85 21.94 -11.35
N SER A 8 -20.74 22.11 -12.32
CA SER A 8 -20.88 21.13 -13.41
C SER A 8 -19.71 21.14 -14.42
N GLY A 9 -19.12 22.28 -14.70
CA GLY A 9 -18.00 22.38 -15.65
C GLY A 9 -16.60 22.17 -15.03
N ALA A 10 -16.47 22.38 -13.70
CA ALA A 10 -15.19 22.29 -13.01
C ALA A 10 -14.79 20.85 -12.62
N LEU A 11 -15.75 19.93 -12.51
CA LEU A 11 -15.53 18.54 -12.14
C LEU A 11 -15.48 17.58 -13.34
N ALA A 12 -15.91 18.02 -14.53
CA ALA A 12 -16.02 17.13 -15.69
C ALA A 12 -14.71 16.42 -16.04
N VAL A 13 -13.59 17.16 -16.12
CA VAL A 13 -12.27 16.56 -16.42
C VAL A 13 -11.80 15.61 -15.32
N PRO A 14 -11.78 16.00 -14.03
CA PRO A 14 -11.40 15.06 -12.96
C PRO A 14 -12.28 13.81 -12.88
N LEU A 15 -13.60 13.94 -13.07
CA LEU A 15 -14.54 12.79 -13.06
C LEU A 15 -14.29 11.85 -14.23
N LEU A 16 -14.07 12.39 -15.43
CA LEU A 16 -13.74 11.58 -16.60
C LEU A 16 -12.46 10.76 -16.37
N LEU A 17 -11.39 11.40 -15.89
CA LEU A 17 -10.12 10.72 -15.65
C LEU A 17 -10.18 9.76 -14.46
N ALA A 18 -10.97 10.04 -13.43
CA ALA A 18 -11.28 9.09 -12.36
C ALA A 18 -12.02 7.85 -12.91
N ALA A 19 -12.98 8.03 -13.80
CA ALA A 19 -13.68 6.93 -14.47
C ALA A 19 -12.75 6.10 -15.36
N ILE A 20 -11.83 6.76 -16.09
CA ILE A 20 -10.80 6.06 -16.89
C ILE A 20 -9.90 5.22 -15.97
N LYS A 21 -9.47 5.75 -14.82
CA LYS A 21 -8.68 4.98 -13.85
C LYS A 21 -9.45 3.75 -13.36
N LEU A 22 -10.72 3.89 -12.99
CA LEU A 22 -11.57 2.75 -12.61
C LEU A 22 -11.67 1.71 -13.73
N ALA A 23 -11.87 2.14 -14.97
CA ALA A 23 -11.94 1.23 -16.12
C ALA A 23 -10.63 0.45 -16.32
N LEU A 24 -9.46 1.11 -16.17
CA LEU A 24 -8.16 0.44 -16.25
C LEU A 24 -8.01 -0.65 -15.18
N HIS A 25 -8.39 -0.37 -13.93
CA HIS A 25 -8.36 -1.37 -12.86
C HIS A 25 -9.36 -2.50 -13.08
N ALA A 26 -10.57 -2.20 -13.59
CA ALA A 26 -11.58 -3.21 -13.91
C ALA A 26 -11.10 -4.18 -15.01
N LEU A 27 -10.37 -3.69 -16.02
CA LEU A 27 -9.80 -4.53 -17.09
C LEU A 27 -8.70 -5.48 -16.57
N ALA A 28 -8.00 -5.10 -15.51
CA ALA A 28 -6.90 -5.86 -14.95
C ALA A 28 -7.30 -6.79 -13.79
N VAL A 29 -8.52 -6.64 -13.23
CA VAL A 29 -8.89 -7.16 -11.91
C VAL A 29 -8.72 -8.67 -11.74
N THR A 30 -8.96 -9.47 -12.79
CA THR A 30 -8.91 -10.94 -12.75
C THR A 30 -7.72 -11.53 -13.49
N GLN A 31 -6.80 -10.70 -13.99
CA GLN A 31 -5.71 -11.19 -14.86
C GLN A 31 -4.70 -12.06 -14.10
N TYR A 32 -4.38 -11.70 -12.84
CA TYR A 32 -3.56 -12.52 -11.94
C TYR A 32 -4.36 -12.85 -10.67
N GLY A 33 -3.82 -13.78 -9.86
CA GLY A 33 -4.46 -14.28 -8.64
C GLY A 33 -4.51 -13.25 -7.48
N TYR A 34 -4.84 -13.75 -6.30
CA TYR A 34 -4.82 -12.96 -5.06
C TYR A 34 -3.38 -12.59 -4.71
N PHE A 35 -3.18 -11.32 -4.36
CA PHE A 35 -1.90 -10.86 -3.83
C PHE A 35 -1.69 -11.39 -2.40
N ARG A 36 -0.46 -11.73 -2.05
CA ARG A 36 -0.10 -12.28 -0.73
C ARG A 36 -0.74 -11.55 0.45
N ASP A 37 -0.63 -10.21 0.44
CA ASP A 37 -1.18 -9.41 1.53
C ASP A 37 -2.72 -9.39 1.52
N GLU A 38 -3.38 -9.52 0.36
CA GLU A 38 -4.85 -9.64 0.29
C GLU A 38 -5.36 -10.86 1.06
N LEU A 39 -4.69 -12.00 0.95
CA LEU A 39 -5.03 -13.22 1.69
C LEU A 39 -4.86 -13.02 3.20
N TYR A 40 -3.81 -12.35 3.62
CA TYR A 40 -3.59 -12.01 5.01
C TYR A 40 -4.61 -10.99 5.54
N TYR A 41 -4.95 -9.96 4.76
CA TYR A 41 -5.99 -8.99 5.14
C TYR A 41 -7.37 -9.65 5.29
N ILE A 42 -7.69 -10.65 4.44
CA ILE A 42 -8.90 -11.45 4.58
C ILE A 42 -8.89 -12.23 5.90
N ALA A 43 -7.76 -12.81 6.28
CA ALA A 43 -7.62 -13.50 7.57
C ALA A 43 -7.78 -12.53 8.76
N CYS A 44 -7.21 -11.32 8.68
CA CYS A 44 -7.39 -10.25 9.66
C CYS A 44 -8.86 -9.78 9.73
N ALA A 45 -9.54 -9.65 8.59
CA ALA A 45 -10.95 -9.23 8.53
C ALA A 45 -11.94 -10.22 9.17
N LYS A 46 -11.55 -11.50 9.28
CA LYS A 46 -12.29 -12.50 10.07
C LYS A 46 -12.11 -12.32 11.59
N ARG A 47 -11.17 -11.47 12.05
CA ARG A 47 -10.78 -11.26 13.44
C ARG A 47 -10.52 -9.79 13.73
N LEU A 48 -11.59 -9.00 13.77
CA LEU A 48 -11.51 -7.56 13.98
C LEU A 48 -10.87 -7.22 15.32
N ALA A 49 -9.94 -6.29 15.29
CA ALA A 49 -9.23 -5.73 16.44
C ALA A 49 -8.97 -4.23 16.21
N TRP A 50 -8.65 -3.50 17.27
CA TRP A 50 -8.27 -2.09 17.18
C TRP A 50 -6.83 -1.86 16.67
N GLY A 51 -6.14 -2.92 16.31
CA GLY A 51 -4.82 -2.87 15.69
C GLY A 51 -4.35 -4.25 15.27
N TYR A 52 -3.30 -4.25 14.46
CA TYR A 52 -2.59 -5.42 13.97
C TYR A 52 -1.10 -5.16 14.07
N VAL A 53 -0.26 -6.18 13.96
CA VAL A 53 1.19 -6.08 14.10
C VAL A 53 1.79 -5.08 13.10
N ASP A 54 1.36 -5.11 11.87
CA ASP A 54 1.92 -4.38 10.74
C ASP A 54 1.04 -3.22 10.24
N GLN A 55 -0.19 -3.06 10.81
CA GLN A 55 -1.14 -2.06 10.33
C GLN A 55 -2.19 -1.64 11.37
N PRO A 56 -2.69 -0.39 11.30
CA PRO A 56 -3.88 0.04 12.03
C PRO A 56 -5.17 -0.58 11.46
N PRO A 57 -6.34 -0.40 12.14
CA PRO A 57 -7.54 -1.21 11.89
C PRO A 57 -8.41 -0.80 10.70
N LEU A 58 -8.32 0.43 10.17
CA LEU A 58 -9.36 0.97 9.28
C LEU A 58 -9.51 0.18 7.97
N SER A 59 -8.40 -0.13 7.29
CA SER A 59 -8.45 -0.90 6.04
C SER A 59 -9.05 -2.28 6.26
N ILE A 60 -8.72 -2.94 7.39
CA ILE A 60 -9.29 -4.23 7.76
C ILE A 60 -10.79 -4.13 8.06
N ALA A 61 -11.22 -3.11 8.79
CA ALA A 61 -12.64 -2.87 9.06
C ALA A 61 -13.43 -2.62 7.76
N LEU A 62 -12.89 -1.81 6.85
CA LEU A 62 -13.50 -1.59 5.52
C LEU A 62 -13.59 -2.91 4.74
N LEU A 63 -12.54 -3.73 4.78
CA LEU A 63 -12.56 -5.04 4.13
C LEU A 63 -13.61 -5.96 4.76
N ALA A 64 -13.72 -6.02 6.08
CA ALA A 64 -14.71 -6.85 6.75
C ALA A 64 -16.14 -6.49 6.34
N VAL A 65 -16.47 -5.17 6.32
CA VAL A 65 -17.76 -4.69 5.84
C VAL A 65 -17.96 -5.05 4.36
N ASN A 66 -16.96 -4.82 3.52
CA ASN A 66 -17.03 -5.14 2.10
C ASN A 66 -17.29 -6.63 1.85
N ARG A 67 -16.60 -7.50 2.58
CA ARG A 67 -16.77 -8.95 2.45
C ARG A 67 -18.17 -9.43 2.81
N THR A 68 -18.80 -8.83 3.81
CA THR A 68 -20.18 -9.16 4.18
C THR A 68 -21.21 -8.69 3.15
N LEU A 69 -20.93 -7.60 2.43
CA LEU A 69 -21.85 -7.01 1.45
C LEU A 69 -21.67 -7.55 0.03
N VAL A 70 -20.42 -7.79 -0.39
CA VAL A 70 -20.06 -8.06 -1.80
C VAL A 70 -19.36 -9.43 -1.96
N GLY A 71 -18.77 -9.97 -0.88
CA GLY A 71 -18.07 -11.26 -0.89
C GLY A 71 -16.55 -11.15 -1.06
N ASP A 72 -15.91 -12.27 -1.40
CA ASP A 72 -14.45 -12.47 -1.38
C ASP A 72 -13.83 -12.60 -2.78
N SER A 73 -14.56 -12.35 -3.86
CA SER A 73 -14.00 -12.41 -5.21
C SER A 73 -12.95 -11.31 -5.44
N LEU A 74 -12.03 -11.51 -6.40
CA LEU A 74 -11.03 -10.49 -6.77
C LEU A 74 -11.69 -9.14 -7.10
N LEU A 75 -12.82 -9.14 -7.81
CA LEU A 75 -13.57 -7.91 -8.10
C LEU A 75 -14.09 -7.26 -6.82
N ALA A 76 -14.71 -8.06 -5.93
CA ALA A 76 -15.22 -7.58 -4.64
C ALA A 76 -14.13 -6.99 -3.76
N LEU A 77 -12.91 -7.52 -3.83
CA LEU A 77 -11.78 -7.09 -3.04
C LEU A 77 -11.14 -5.81 -3.61
N ARG A 78 -10.91 -5.77 -4.92
CA ARG A 78 -10.07 -4.76 -5.58
C ARG A 78 -10.82 -3.49 -6.02
N TRP A 79 -12.15 -3.47 -6.00
CA TRP A 79 -12.88 -2.24 -6.32
C TRP A 79 -12.68 -1.12 -5.30
N LEU A 80 -12.48 -1.45 -4.00
CA LEU A 80 -12.25 -0.46 -2.95
C LEU A 80 -10.93 0.32 -3.14
N PRO A 81 -9.75 -0.33 -3.33
CA PRO A 81 -8.53 0.40 -3.65
C PRO A 81 -8.63 1.16 -4.97
N ALA A 82 -9.29 0.62 -6.00
CA ALA A 82 -9.52 1.32 -7.26
C ALA A 82 -10.36 2.60 -7.05
N MET A 83 -11.40 2.55 -6.21
CA MET A 83 -12.20 3.72 -5.82
C MET A 83 -11.38 4.76 -5.06
N ALA A 84 -10.49 4.35 -4.15
CA ALA A 84 -9.57 5.26 -3.45
C ALA A 84 -8.63 5.95 -4.45
N GLY A 85 -8.08 5.20 -5.41
CA GLY A 85 -7.25 5.74 -6.49
C GLY A 85 -8.00 6.73 -7.38
N ALA A 86 -9.25 6.42 -7.77
CA ALA A 86 -10.12 7.33 -8.53
C ALA A 86 -10.42 8.61 -7.72
N GLY A 87 -10.67 8.46 -6.41
CA GLY A 87 -10.81 9.57 -5.48
C GLY A 87 -9.55 10.45 -5.41
N THR A 88 -8.37 9.86 -5.46
CA THR A 88 -7.09 10.59 -5.51
C THR A 88 -6.98 11.42 -6.79
N VAL A 89 -7.40 10.89 -7.95
CA VAL A 89 -7.46 11.65 -9.22
C VAL A 89 -8.42 12.84 -9.10
N LEU A 90 -9.60 12.62 -8.55
CA LEU A 90 -10.61 13.67 -8.33
C LEU A 90 -10.06 14.78 -7.41
N ILE A 91 -9.45 14.41 -6.29
CA ILE A 91 -8.86 15.37 -5.34
C ILE A 91 -7.68 16.12 -5.99
N THR A 92 -6.87 15.46 -6.81
CA THR A 92 -5.80 16.14 -7.57
C THR A 92 -6.37 17.24 -8.47
N GLY A 93 -7.47 17.00 -9.18
CA GLY A 93 -8.18 18.01 -9.94
C GLY A 93 -8.74 19.17 -9.10
N LEU A 94 -9.22 18.87 -7.87
CA LEU A 94 -9.66 19.90 -6.93
C LEU A 94 -8.49 20.70 -6.36
N LEU A 95 -7.33 20.10 -6.12
CA LEU A 95 -6.10 20.78 -5.74
C LEU A 95 -5.64 21.75 -6.82
N VAL A 96 -5.71 21.37 -8.11
CA VAL A 96 -5.44 22.28 -9.23
C VAL A 96 -6.29 23.54 -9.15
N ARG A 97 -7.59 23.38 -8.94
CA ARG A 97 -8.53 24.51 -8.80
C ARG A 97 -8.20 25.38 -7.58
N ALA A 98 -7.92 24.72 -6.45
CA ALA A 98 -7.52 25.44 -5.24
C ALA A 98 -6.21 26.23 -5.41
N LEU A 99 -5.30 25.77 -6.28
CA LEU A 99 -4.05 26.45 -6.62
C LEU A 99 -4.18 27.44 -7.80
N GLY A 100 -5.40 27.69 -8.29
CA GLY A 100 -5.70 28.67 -9.33
C GLY A 100 -5.43 28.19 -10.77
N GLY A 101 -5.33 26.87 -10.98
CA GLY A 101 -5.20 26.27 -12.32
C GLY A 101 -6.56 26.16 -13.04
N GLY A 102 -6.53 26.16 -14.36
CA GLY A 102 -7.68 26.01 -15.25
C GLY A 102 -7.92 24.56 -15.71
N ARG A 103 -8.66 24.41 -16.80
CA ARG A 103 -9.02 23.08 -17.35
C ARG A 103 -7.82 22.31 -17.89
N PHE A 104 -6.87 22.96 -18.54
CA PHE A 104 -5.67 22.30 -19.02
C PHE A 104 -4.83 21.76 -17.86
N ALA A 105 -4.64 22.56 -16.83
CA ALA A 105 -3.92 22.10 -15.62
C ALA A 105 -4.63 20.93 -14.94
N GLN A 106 -5.98 20.94 -14.89
CA GLN A 106 -6.73 19.79 -14.38
C GLN A 106 -6.49 18.53 -15.23
N LEU A 107 -6.57 18.65 -16.55
CA LEU A 107 -6.31 17.53 -17.46
C LEU A 107 -4.89 16.97 -17.26
N LEU A 108 -3.88 17.81 -17.26
CA LEU A 108 -2.48 17.41 -17.11
C LEU A 108 -2.24 16.74 -15.75
N ALA A 109 -2.67 17.37 -14.64
CA ALA A 109 -2.44 16.83 -13.29
C ALA A 109 -3.19 15.52 -13.03
N CYS A 110 -4.46 15.44 -13.46
CA CYS A 110 -5.25 14.22 -13.31
C CYS A 110 -4.71 13.09 -14.21
N LEU A 111 -4.23 13.41 -15.41
CA LEU A 111 -3.58 12.44 -16.27
C LEU A 111 -2.27 11.93 -15.65
N CYS A 112 -1.46 12.80 -15.03
CA CYS A 112 -0.33 12.37 -14.21
C CYS A 112 -0.78 11.38 -13.13
N ALA A 113 -1.84 11.72 -12.37
CA ALA A 113 -2.36 10.84 -11.30
C ALA A 113 -2.91 9.49 -11.80
N VAL A 114 -3.43 9.42 -13.04
CA VAL A 114 -3.84 8.16 -13.68
C VAL A 114 -2.65 7.30 -14.06
N LEU A 115 -1.58 7.91 -14.59
CA LEU A 115 -0.46 7.21 -15.24
C LEU A 115 0.75 6.93 -14.33
N VAL A 116 0.71 7.33 -13.06
CA VAL A 116 1.79 7.02 -12.10
C VAL A 116 1.89 5.50 -11.88
N PRO A 117 3.00 4.83 -12.26
CA PRO A 117 3.11 3.37 -12.16
C PRO A 117 2.91 2.85 -10.73
N ILE A 118 3.53 3.48 -9.72
CA ILE A 118 3.38 3.03 -8.33
C ILE A 118 1.94 3.20 -7.81
N TRP A 119 1.19 4.22 -8.26
CA TRP A 119 -0.21 4.37 -7.88
C TRP A 119 -1.11 3.36 -8.59
N LEU A 120 -0.77 2.96 -9.82
CA LEU A 120 -1.47 1.86 -10.50
C LEU A 120 -1.29 0.54 -9.72
N VAL A 121 -0.07 0.26 -9.22
CA VAL A 121 0.21 -0.92 -8.40
C VAL A 121 -0.62 -0.90 -7.10
N VAL A 122 -0.52 0.16 -6.30
CA VAL A 122 -1.13 0.19 -4.97
C VAL A 122 -2.66 0.29 -5.01
N ASP A 123 -3.20 0.92 -6.04
CA ASP A 123 -4.66 1.05 -6.24
C ASP A 123 -5.28 -0.21 -6.85
N HIS A 124 -4.45 -1.20 -7.26
CA HIS A 124 -4.91 -2.47 -7.80
C HIS A 124 -5.09 -3.55 -6.73
N CYS A 125 -4.18 -3.64 -5.77
CA CYS A 125 -4.23 -4.65 -4.71
C CYS A 125 -4.86 -4.08 -3.43
N PHE A 126 -5.67 -4.88 -2.74
CA PHE A 126 -6.23 -4.44 -1.47
C PHE A 126 -5.15 -4.37 -0.40
N SER A 127 -4.84 -3.17 0.03
CA SER A 127 -3.98 -2.89 1.16
C SER A 127 -4.24 -1.48 1.70
N MET A 128 -3.69 -1.16 2.86
CA MET A 128 -3.73 0.20 3.42
C MET A 128 -3.11 1.27 2.51
N ASN A 129 -2.28 0.88 1.52
CA ASN A 129 -1.50 1.83 0.73
C ASN A 129 -2.34 2.68 -0.23
N ALA A 130 -3.38 2.11 -0.85
CA ALA A 130 -4.29 2.84 -1.73
C ALA A 130 -5.05 3.94 -0.95
N PHE A 131 -5.56 3.61 0.22
CA PHE A 131 -6.26 4.57 1.08
C PHE A 131 -5.31 5.63 1.64
N ASP A 132 -4.03 5.29 1.87
CA ASP A 132 -3.02 6.23 2.36
C ASP A 132 -2.82 7.38 1.37
N THR A 133 -2.66 7.09 0.08
CA THR A 133 -2.53 8.11 -0.99
C THR A 133 -3.77 9.02 -1.06
N PHE A 134 -4.96 8.43 -0.92
CA PHE A 134 -6.23 9.16 -0.88
C PHE A 134 -6.30 10.12 0.33
N PHE A 135 -6.01 9.61 1.55
CA PHE A 135 -6.04 10.43 2.76
C PHE A 135 -5.02 11.57 2.73
N TRP A 136 -3.80 11.32 2.25
CA TRP A 136 -2.78 12.36 2.09
C TRP A 136 -3.22 13.46 1.14
N SER A 137 -3.79 13.08 -0.01
CA SER A 137 -4.27 14.04 -1.00
C SER A 137 -5.43 14.88 -0.47
N LEU A 138 -6.36 14.25 0.25
CA LEU A 138 -7.50 14.94 0.87
C LEU A 138 -7.06 15.85 2.02
N ALA A 139 -6.11 15.39 2.85
CA ALA A 139 -5.52 16.20 3.91
C ALA A 139 -4.82 17.45 3.35
N ALA A 140 -4.08 17.31 2.24
CA ALA A 140 -3.43 18.45 1.57
C ALA A 140 -4.45 19.49 1.07
N LEU A 141 -5.56 19.03 0.47
CA LEU A 141 -6.64 19.92 0.02
C LEU A 141 -7.31 20.64 1.20
N LEU A 142 -7.62 19.90 2.27
CA LEU A 142 -8.26 20.47 3.46
C LEU A 142 -7.33 21.43 4.21
N LEU A 143 -6.05 21.10 4.33
CA LEU A 143 -5.05 21.97 4.94
C LEU A 143 -4.97 23.31 4.18
N LEU A 144 -4.89 23.26 2.84
CA LEU A 144 -4.87 24.48 2.02
C LEU A 144 -6.12 25.32 2.24
N ARG A 145 -7.32 24.69 2.27
CA ARG A 145 -8.58 25.38 2.53
C ARG A 145 -8.66 25.95 3.96
N ALA A 146 -8.14 25.22 4.93
CA ALA A 146 -8.14 25.65 6.32
C ALA A 146 -7.26 26.90 6.55
N LEU A 147 -6.10 26.92 5.88
CA LEU A 147 -5.18 28.08 5.93
C LEU A 147 -5.74 29.31 5.20
N ASP A 148 -6.49 29.11 4.10
CA ASP A 148 -7.04 30.21 3.31
C ASP A 148 -8.30 30.84 3.92
N GLN A 149 -9.20 30.02 4.46
CA GLN A 149 -10.56 30.48 4.78
C GLN A 149 -10.73 30.96 6.23
N GLY A 150 -9.82 30.60 7.13
CA GLY A 150 -9.94 30.93 8.56
C GLY A 150 -11.18 30.36 9.25
N ARG A 151 -11.96 29.47 8.58
CA ARG A 151 -13.18 28.83 9.08
C ARG A 151 -12.86 27.53 9.81
N LEU A 152 -13.68 27.16 10.81
CA LEU A 152 -13.49 25.91 11.55
C LEU A 152 -13.80 24.65 10.74
N GLY A 153 -14.75 24.71 9.80
CA GLY A 153 -15.17 23.54 9.00
C GLY A 153 -14.01 22.79 8.34
N PRO A 154 -13.14 23.45 7.55
CA PRO A 154 -11.96 22.79 6.98
C PRO A 154 -11.00 22.19 8.01
N TRP A 155 -10.84 22.80 9.19
CA TRP A 155 -10.02 22.25 10.29
C TRP A 155 -10.64 20.99 10.90
N ILE A 156 -11.96 20.98 11.10
CA ILE A 156 -12.69 19.78 11.55
C ILE A 156 -12.52 18.66 10.53
N GLY A 157 -12.76 18.96 9.25
CA GLY A 157 -12.55 18.01 8.15
C GLY A 157 -11.12 17.47 8.11
N LEU A 158 -10.11 18.34 8.29
CA LEU A 158 -8.70 17.94 8.37
C LEU A 158 -8.45 17.01 9.56
N GLY A 159 -8.97 17.33 10.74
CA GLY A 159 -8.82 16.49 11.94
C GLY A 159 -9.42 15.09 11.75
N VAL A 160 -10.61 15.00 11.16
CA VAL A 160 -11.26 13.72 10.85
C VAL A 160 -10.42 12.92 9.83
N VAL A 161 -9.97 13.57 8.76
CA VAL A 161 -9.15 12.92 7.71
C VAL A 161 -7.79 12.46 8.26
N LEU A 162 -7.14 13.27 9.11
CA LEU A 162 -5.91 12.86 9.78
C LEU A 162 -6.14 11.67 10.71
N GLY A 163 -7.22 11.67 11.49
CA GLY A 163 -7.55 10.57 12.40
C GLY A 163 -7.87 9.26 11.67
N LEU A 164 -8.71 9.31 10.64
CA LEU A 164 -9.00 8.16 9.79
C LEU A 164 -7.75 7.70 9.03
N GLY A 165 -6.94 8.64 8.54
CA GLY A 165 -5.67 8.33 7.90
C GLY A 165 -4.68 7.63 8.84
N LEU A 166 -4.61 8.04 10.12
CA LEU A 166 -3.82 7.38 11.16
C LEU A 166 -4.35 5.97 11.47
N LEU A 167 -5.67 5.80 11.51
CA LEU A 167 -6.30 4.48 11.66
C LEU A 167 -6.11 3.59 10.41
N ASN A 168 -5.72 4.15 9.28
CA ASN A 168 -5.35 3.41 8.07
C ASN A 168 -3.86 3.09 8.04
N LYS A 169 -3.00 4.11 8.26
CA LYS A 169 -1.55 3.97 8.22
C LYS A 169 -0.85 5.05 9.02
N THR A 170 0.14 4.68 9.81
CA THR A 170 0.89 5.61 10.67
C THR A 170 1.73 6.64 9.90
N SER A 171 1.93 6.48 8.58
CA SER A 171 2.57 7.48 7.71
C SER A 171 1.92 8.86 7.77
N MET A 172 0.64 8.94 8.15
CA MET A 172 -0.08 10.21 8.34
C MET A 172 0.54 11.08 9.46
N LEU A 173 1.31 10.49 10.38
CA LEU A 173 2.13 11.25 11.34
C LEU A 173 3.18 12.11 10.62
N TRP A 174 3.75 11.62 9.54
CA TRP A 174 4.72 12.37 8.72
C TRP A 174 4.07 13.58 8.05
N PHE A 175 2.82 13.40 7.55
CA PHE A 175 2.04 14.53 7.03
C PHE A 175 1.77 15.56 8.12
N GLY A 176 1.29 15.13 9.29
CA GLY A 176 1.01 16.01 10.45
C GLY A 176 2.25 16.78 10.91
N GLY A 177 3.37 16.09 11.07
CA GLY A 177 4.66 16.68 11.44
C GLY A 177 5.17 17.67 10.39
N GLY A 178 5.12 17.30 9.10
CA GLY A 178 5.49 18.19 7.98
C GLY A 178 4.58 19.41 7.88
N ALA A 179 3.27 19.25 8.11
CA ALA A 179 2.32 20.38 8.14
C ALA A 179 2.58 21.31 9.31
N ALA A 180 2.82 20.78 10.51
CA ALA A 180 3.18 21.58 11.69
C ALA A 180 4.47 22.38 11.43
N LEU A 181 5.52 21.73 10.91
CA LEU A 181 6.76 22.39 10.55
C LEU A 181 6.53 23.45 9.48
N GLY A 182 5.75 23.15 8.44
CA GLY A 182 5.41 24.08 7.38
C GLY A 182 4.64 25.31 7.90
N ILE A 183 3.71 25.14 8.82
CA ILE A 183 2.99 26.23 9.45
C ILE A 183 3.97 27.10 10.27
N LEU A 184 4.83 26.49 11.07
CA LEU A 184 5.82 27.20 11.91
C LEU A 184 6.82 28.03 11.10
N LEU A 185 7.31 27.47 9.99
CA LEU A 185 8.34 28.10 9.14
C LEU A 185 7.80 29.13 8.14
N THR A 186 6.48 29.36 8.11
CA THR A 186 5.85 30.26 7.15
C THR A 186 5.09 31.41 7.85
N SER A 187 4.55 32.33 7.03
CA SER A 187 3.65 33.39 7.53
C SER A 187 2.38 32.83 8.18
N HIS A 188 2.04 31.55 7.94
CA HIS A 188 0.89 30.89 8.54
C HIS A 188 1.04 30.60 10.04
N ARG A 189 2.23 30.78 10.65
CA ARG A 189 2.46 30.53 12.09
C ARG A 189 1.44 31.17 13.03
N ARG A 190 0.85 32.32 12.62
CA ARG A 190 -0.20 32.99 13.42
C ARG A 190 -1.47 32.16 13.57
N VAL A 191 -1.73 31.19 12.68
CA VAL A 191 -2.91 30.32 12.79
C VAL A 191 -2.86 29.43 14.02
N LEU A 192 -1.66 29.16 14.57
CA LEU A 192 -1.47 28.41 15.81
C LEU A 192 -2.07 29.11 17.05
N LEU A 193 -2.33 30.43 16.98
CA LEU A 193 -3.05 31.17 18.01
C LEU A 193 -4.58 30.98 17.91
N ALA A 194 -5.07 30.43 16.80
CA ALA A 194 -6.49 30.12 16.59
C ALA A 194 -6.84 28.71 17.06
N ARG A 195 -8.13 28.46 17.32
CA ARG A 195 -8.64 27.15 17.79
C ARG A 195 -8.57 26.04 16.73
N GLY A 196 -8.55 26.39 15.44
CA GLY A 196 -8.66 25.44 14.32
C GLY A 196 -7.62 24.33 14.34
N PRO A 197 -6.30 24.61 14.32
CA PRO A 197 -5.26 23.58 14.31
C PRO A 197 -5.33 22.64 15.51
N TRP A 198 -5.62 23.19 16.70
CA TRP A 198 -5.73 22.40 17.94
C TRP A 198 -6.95 21.49 17.92
N LEU A 199 -8.09 21.97 17.41
CA LEU A 199 -9.28 21.15 17.21
C LEU A 199 -8.99 20.00 16.23
N ALA A 200 -8.29 20.27 15.12
CA ALA A 200 -7.89 19.23 14.19
C ALA A 200 -6.98 18.18 14.84
N ALA A 201 -5.98 18.62 15.60
CA ALA A 201 -5.06 17.71 16.30
C ALA A 201 -5.79 16.86 17.37
N THR A 202 -6.69 17.48 18.14
CA THR A 202 -7.49 16.77 19.16
C THR A 202 -8.40 15.73 18.52
N LEU A 203 -9.12 16.07 17.45
CA LEU A 203 -9.98 15.11 16.73
C LEU A 203 -9.17 13.95 16.15
N ALA A 204 -8.03 14.23 15.55
CA ALA A 204 -7.15 13.18 15.03
C ALA A 204 -6.65 12.25 16.14
N GLY A 205 -6.22 12.82 17.27
CA GLY A 205 -5.76 12.07 18.44
C GLY A 205 -6.86 11.20 19.05
N LEU A 206 -8.07 11.75 19.24
CA LEU A 206 -9.20 11.00 19.78
C LEU A 206 -9.62 9.83 18.88
N LEU A 207 -9.65 10.03 17.57
CA LEU A 207 -9.94 8.94 16.62
C LEU A 207 -8.86 7.85 16.65
N PHE A 208 -7.60 8.23 16.79
CA PHE A 208 -6.48 7.28 16.82
C PHE A 208 -6.28 6.59 18.18
N LEU A 209 -6.84 7.13 19.25
CA LEU A 209 -6.66 6.65 20.62
C LEU A 209 -6.95 5.14 20.80
N PRO A 210 -8.03 4.55 20.25
CA PRO A 210 -8.29 3.11 20.39
C PRO A 210 -7.15 2.24 19.87
N HIS A 211 -6.50 2.63 18.76
CA HIS A 211 -5.34 1.93 18.24
C HIS A 211 -4.12 2.06 19.17
N VAL A 212 -3.88 3.25 19.73
CA VAL A 212 -2.78 3.45 20.71
C VAL A 212 -2.98 2.58 21.95
N VAL A 213 -4.22 2.52 22.47
CA VAL A 213 -4.56 1.66 23.62
C VAL A 213 -4.28 0.18 23.27
N TRP A 214 -4.69 -0.26 22.08
CA TRP A 214 -4.41 -1.62 21.62
C TRP A 214 -2.89 -1.90 21.51
N GLN A 215 -2.11 -0.95 21.01
CA GLN A 215 -0.64 -1.09 20.93
C GLN A 215 -0.02 -1.27 22.33
N VAL A 216 -0.45 -0.46 23.31
CA VAL A 216 0.02 -0.57 24.70
C VAL A 216 -0.33 -1.95 25.29
N GLN A 217 -1.56 -2.40 25.13
CA GLN A 217 -2.04 -3.70 25.65
C GLN A 217 -1.32 -4.90 25.05
N ASN A 218 -0.83 -4.79 23.81
CA ASN A 218 -0.12 -5.85 23.10
C ASN A 218 1.42 -5.68 23.09
N GLY A 219 1.98 -4.75 23.88
CA GLY A 219 3.43 -4.57 24.00
C GLY A 219 4.10 -3.91 22.80
N TRP A 220 3.38 -3.00 22.11
CA TRP A 220 3.87 -2.23 20.97
C TRP A 220 4.37 -3.09 19.77
N PRO A 221 3.59 -4.06 19.28
CA PRO A 221 4.02 -4.98 18.25
C PRO A 221 4.40 -4.29 16.94
N THR A 222 3.75 -3.16 16.60
CA THR A 222 4.09 -2.39 15.40
C THR A 222 5.47 -1.75 15.47
N LEU A 223 5.93 -1.32 16.65
CA LEU A 223 7.29 -0.79 16.81
C LEU A 223 8.33 -1.90 16.63
N GLU A 224 8.08 -3.09 17.18
CA GLU A 224 8.93 -4.27 16.99
C GLU A 224 8.98 -4.64 15.50
N PHE A 225 7.83 -4.72 14.83
CA PHE A 225 7.74 -4.97 13.39
C PHE A 225 8.55 -3.95 12.57
N MET A 226 8.38 -2.66 12.82
CA MET A 226 9.09 -1.61 12.09
C MET A 226 10.62 -1.73 12.28
N ARG A 227 11.07 -2.02 13.51
CA ARG A 227 12.48 -2.22 13.82
C ARG A 227 13.05 -3.43 13.08
N ASN A 228 12.36 -4.58 13.17
CA ASN A 228 12.80 -5.82 12.54
C ASN A 228 12.79 -5.72 11.02
N ALA A 229 11.73 -5.14 10.43
CA ALA A 229 11.63 -4.93 8.99
C ALA A 229 12.78 -4.04 8.48
N THR A 230 13.10 -2.97 9.19
CA THR A 230 14.20 -2.06 8.84
C THR A 230 15.57 -2.76 8.92
N GLN A 231 15.80 -3.57 9.96
CA GLN A 231 17.10 -4.22 10.20
C GLN A 231 17.33 -5.45 9.29
N ASN A 232 16.28 -6.27 9.10
CA ASN A 232 16.42 -7.61 8.54
C ASN A 232 15.87 -7.75 7.12
N LYS A 233 14.87 -6.96 6.74
CA LYS A 233 14.10 -7.15 5.51
C LYS A 233 14.40 -6.10 4.44
N MET A 234 14.48 -4.82 4.81
CA MET A 234 14.63 -3.73 3.85
C MET A 234 16.06 -3.60 3.31
N VAL A 235 16.17 -3.26 2.02
CA VAL A 235 17.44 -2.90 1.39
C VAL A 235 17.80 -1.47 1.75
N ARG A 236 19.05 -1.21 2.10
CA ARG A 236 19.55 0.16 2.31
C ARG A 236 19.61 0.91 0.98
N THR A 237 19.03 2.11 0.97
CA THR A 237 18.98 2.97 -0.22
C THR A 237 19.75 4.25 0.02
N GLY A 238 20.83 4.45 -0.74
CA GLY A 238 21.62 5.69 -0.69
C GLY A 238 20.88 6.86 -1.34
N PHE A 239 21.38 8.08 -1.09
CA PHE A 239 20.75 9.34 -1.55
C PHE A 239 20.47 9.36 -3.06
N VAL A 240 21.46 9.05 -3.89
CA VAL A 240 21.30 9.07 -5.36
C VAL A 240 20.29 8.00 -5.81
N ALA A 241 20.40 6.79 -5.26
CA ALA A 241 19.48 5.70 -5.58
C ALA A 241 18.04 6.03 -5.16
N PHE A 242 17.83 6.70 -4.02
CA PHE A 242 16.52 7.16 -3.58
C PHE A 242 15.87 8.09 -4.61
N TRP A 243 16.56 9.15 -5.05
CA TRP A 243 16.01 10.10 -6.01
C TRP A 243 15.85 9.52 -7.41
N THR A 244 16.78 8.66 -7.86
CA THR A 244 16.63 7.94 -9.12
C THR A 244 15.38 7.04 -9.09
N GLN A 245 15.11 6.38 -7.96
CA GLN A 245 13.90 5.58 -7.79
C GLN A 245 12.64 6.45 -7.75
N GLN A 246 12.67 7.69 -7.19
CA GLN A 246 11.52 8.59 -7.30
C GLN A 246 11.16 8.88 -8.78
N ILE A 247 12.15 9.13 -9.63
CA ILE A 247 11.90 9.38 -11.06
C ILE A 247 11.29 8.15 -11.74
N THR A 248 11.78 6.95 -11.46
CA THR A 248 11.29 5.72 -12.10
C THR A 248 9.92 5.29 -11.57
N LEU A 249 9.70 5.34 -10.25
CA LEU A 249 8.44 4.96 -9.60
C LEU A 249 7.28 5.90 -9.98
N MET A 250 7.59 7.20 -10.14
CA MET A 250 6.61 8.21 -10.50
C MET A 250 6.49 8.41 -12.02
N SER A 251 7.22 7.68 -12.85
CA SER A 251 7.43 7.83 -14.28
C SER A 251 8.39 8.99 -14.63
N PRO A 252 9.40 8.74 -15.48
CA PRO A 252 10.30 9.80 -15.98
C PRO A 252 9.56 10.92 -16.70
N ALA A 253 8.42 10.64 -17.37
CA ALA A 253 7.59 11.64 -18.03
C ALA A 253 7.01 12.67 -17.07
N LEU A 254 6.76 12.30 -15.83
CA LEU A 254 6.12 13.15 -14.83
C LEU A 254 7.13 13.96 -14.02
N PHE A 255 8.43 13.64 -14.13
CA PHE A 255 9.51 14.33 -13.44
C PHE A 255 9.48 15.85 -13.63
N PRO A 256 9.41 16.39 -14.86
CA PRO A 256 9.34 17.83 -15.04
C PRO A 256 8.11 18.47 -14.38
N VAL A 257 6.95 17.79 -14.41
CA VAL A 257 5.70 18.30 -13.83
C VAL A 257 5.82 18.43 -12.33
N TRP A 258 6.26 17.35 -11.64
CA TRP A 258 6.34 17.40 -10.17
C TRP A 258 7.52 18.27 -9.69
N LEU A 259 8.61 18.35 -10.42
CA LEU A 259 9.73 19.22 -10.06
C LEU A 259 9.34 20.71 -10.15
N VAL A 260 8.70 21.13 -11.25
CA VAL A 260 8.10 22.45 -11.40
C VAL A 260 7.06 22.69 -10.30
N GLY A 261 6.29 21.67 -9.97
CA GLY A 261 5.31 21.72 -8.89
C GLY A 261 5.93 21.99 -7.53
N LEU A 262 7.00 21.29 -7.17
CA LEU A 262 7.74 21.52 -5.93
C LEU A 262 8.27 22.95 -5.87
N GLY A 263 8.95 23.41 -6.94
CA GLY A 263 9.44 24.80 -7.03
C GLY A 263 8.30 25.83 -6.90
N SER A 264 7.16 25.59 -7.56
CA SER A 264 5.98 26.47 -7.48
C SER A 264 5.37 26.52 -6.08
N LEU A 265 5.27 25.36 -5.38
CA LEU A 265 4.78 25.32 -4.01
C LEU A 265 5.72 26.07 -3.04
N LEU A 266 7.03 25.84 -3.13
CA LEU A 266 8.02 26.48 -2.27
C LEU A 266 8.12 28.00 -2.51
N ALA A 267 7.93 28.46 -3.74
CA ALA A 267 7.87 29.88 -4.08
C ALA A 267 6.58 30.56 -3.61
N SER A 268 5.48 29.82 -3.47
CA SER A 268 4.17 30.36 -3.13
C SER A 268 4.06 30.68 -1.64
N LYS A 269 3.82 31.94 -1.27
CA LYS A 269 3.54 32.31 0.14
C LYS A 269 2.31 31.55 0.71
N ARG A 270 1.32 31.25 -0.13
CA ARG A 270 0.06 30.61 0.23
C ARG A 270 0.19 29.11 0.42
N ALA A 271 0.88 28.42 -0.51
CA ALA A 271 0.92 26.96 -0.57
C ALA A 271 2.26 26.36 -0.13
N ARG A 272 3.21 27.18 0.34
CA ARG A 272 4.56 26.74 0.75
C ARG A 272 4.54 25.63 1.78
N VAL A 273 3.52 25.62 2.66
CA VAL A 273 3.34 24.56 3.67
C VAL A 273 3.33 23.18 3.02
N LEU A 274 2.64 23.00 1.86
CA LEU A 274 2.61 21.72 1.15
C LEU A 274 3.98 21.33 0.56
N GLY A 275 4.74 22.30 0.08
CA GLY A 275 6.13 22.06 -0.36
C GLY A 275 7.03 21.63 0.79
N ILE A 276 6.87 22.24 1.98
CA ILE A 276 7.62 21.89 3.18
C ILE A 276 7.22 20.48 3.67
N VAL A 277 5.94 20.09 3.63
CA VAL A 277 5.50 18.72 3.91
C VAL A 277 6.28 17.73 3.05
N PHE A 278 6.32 17.94 1.73
CA PHE A 278 7.05 17.05 0.84
C PHE A 278 8.55 16.98 1.17
N VAL A 279 9.22 18.12 1.34
CA VAL A 279 10.66 18.16 1.65
C VAL A 279 10.98 17.53 3.00
N SER A 280 10.15 17.77 4.00
CA SER A 280 10.33 17.20 5.34
C SER A 280 10.23 15.68 5.32
N VAL A 281 9.22 15.13 4.62
CA VAL A 281 9.03 13.68 4.51
C VAL A 281 10.13 13.05 3.66
N ALA A 282 10.51 13.67 2.54
CA ALA A 282 11.64 13.21 1.74
C ALA A 282 12.95 13.20 2.56
N GLY A 283 13.20 14.27 3.32
CA GLY A 283 14.35 14.36 4.21
C GLY A 283 14.35 13.27 5.29
N LEU A 284 13.20 13.00 5.91
CA LEU A 284 13.04 11.91 6.89
C LEU A 284 13.36 10.55 6.29
N LEU A 285 12.82 10.25 5.09
CA LEU A 285 13.01 8.97 4.43
C LEU A 285 14.47 8.79 3.97
N VAL A 286 15.08 9.82 3.42
CA VAL A 286 16.51 9.80 3.05
C VAL A 286 17.40 9.60 4.28
N ALA A 287 17.13 10.34 5.38
CA ALA A 287 17.90 10.24 6.61
C ALA A 287 17.81 8.86 7.27
N SER A 288 16.67 8.16 7.11
CA SER A 288 16.50 6.80 7.64
C SER A 288 17.40 5.77 6.94
N GLY A 289 17.81 5.99 5.70
CA GLY A 289 18.69 5.14 4.90
C GLY A 289 18.16 3.73 4.58
N SER A 290 17.12 3.29 5.26
CA SER A 290 16.51 1.95 5.14
C SER A 290 15.01 1.99 4.84
N SER A 291 14.46 3.17 4.52
CA SER A 291 13.08 3.31 4.08
C SER A 291 12.95 2.98 2.60
N ARG A 292 11.82 2.35 2.25
CA ARG A 292 11.50 2.11 0.85
C ARG A 292 11.19 3.45 0.15
N PRO A 293 11.81 3.73 -1.02
CA PRO A 293 11.56 4.98 -1.76
C PRO A 293 10.11 5.22 -2.12
N ASN A 294 9.31 4.16 -2.33
CA ASN A 294 7.88 4.25 -2.64
C ASN A 294 7.02 4.84 -1.50
N TYR A 295 7.53 4.92 -0.26
CA TYR A 295 6.80 5.57 0.83
C TYR A 295 6.58 7.07 0.61
N LEU A 296 7.41 7.74 -0.20
CA LEU A 296 7.20 9.14 -0.56
C LEU A 296 6.05 9.33 -1.57
N ALA A 297 5.60 8.28 -2.27
CA ALA A 297 4.62 8.37 -3.35
C ALA A 297 3.28 9.02 -2.94
N VAL A 298 2.90 8.94 -1.67
CA VAL A 298 1.67 9.54 -1.12
C VAL A 298 1.65 11.08 -1.17
N ALA A 299 2.83 11.72 -1.28
CA ALA A 299 2.98 13.17 -1.18
C ALA A 299 2.94 13.91 -2.54
N TYR A 300 2.76 13.20 -3.67
CA TYR A 300 2.93 13.80 -5.00
C TYR A 300 1.70 14.52 -5.57
N ALA A 301 0.48 14.25 -5.12
CA ALA A 301 -0.73 14.88 -5.67
C ALA A 301 -0.67 16.44 -5.67
N PRO A 302 -0.23 17.10 -4.57
CA PRO A 302 -0.05 18.56 -4.59
C PRO A 302 1.01 19.04 -5.57
N LEU A 303 2.06 18.26 -5.82
CA LEU A 303 3.13 18.59 -6.76
C LEU A 303 2.61 18.54 -8.19
N PHE A 304 1.87 17.48 -8.57
CA PHE A 304 1.22 17.42 -9.89
C PHE A 304 0.27 18.57 -10.10
N ALA A 305 -0.55 18.91 -9.11
CA ALA A 305 -1.51 20.01 -9.19
C ALA A 305 -0.81 21.35 -9.35
N ALA A 306 0.23 21.64 -8.57
CA ALA A 306 0.97 22.89 -8.63
C ALA A 306 1.80 23.02 -9.92
N GLY A 307 2.43 21.91 -10.35
CA GLY A 307 3.22 21.86 -11.57
C GLY A 307 2.38 22.09 -12.81
N ALA A 308 1.25 21.39 -12.93
CA ALA A 308 0.33 21.60 -14.04
C ALA A 308 -0.23 23.03 -14.09
N ALA A 309 -0.58 23.61 -12.93
CA ALA A 309 -1.03 25.01 -12.85
C ALA A 309 0.09 25.99 -13.23
N ALA A 310 1.35 25.72 -12.88
CA ALA A 310 2.48 26.53 -13.25
C ALA A 310 2.78 26.47 -14.76
N ILE A 311 2.73 25.25 -15.34
CA ILE A 311 2.90 25.03 -16.79
C ILE A 311 1.79 25.74 -17.56
N GLU A 312 0.52 25.66 -17.12
CA GLU A 312 -0.60 26.35 -17.74
C GLU A 312 -0.41 27.87 -17.74
N ARG A 313 0.02 28.46 -16.61
CA ARG A 313 0.32 29.88 -16.49
C ARG A 313 1.47 30.31 -17.41
N ALA A 314 2.56 29.54 -17.45
CA ALA A 314 3.69 29.81 -18.33
C ALA A 314 3.29 29.74 -19.81
N ALA A 315 2.40 28.79 -20.16
CA ALA A 315 1.88 28.63 -21.52
C ALA A 315 0.80 29.66 -21.93
N ALA A 316 0.40 30.55 -21.03
CA ALA A 316 -0.49 31.68 -21.38
C ALA A 316 0.24 32.73 -22.21
N ASP A 317 1.56 32.82 -22.11
CA ASP A 317 2.39 33.58 -23.04
C ASP A 317 2.39 32.93 -24.44
N ARG A 318 2.06 33.66 -25.48
CA ARG A 318 2.00 33.16 -26.87
C ARG A 318 3.33 32.52 -27.32
N ARG A 319 4.46 33.03 -26.85
CA ARG A 319 5.78 32.46 -27.17
C ARG A 319 6.02 31.08 -26.54
N ARG A 320 5.28 30.74 -25.49
CA ARG A 320 5.40 29.48 -24.72
C ARG A 320 4.18 28.59 -24.85
N GLY A 321 3.23 28.90 -25.75
CA GLY A 321 2.02 28.10 -25.99
C GLY A 321 2.31 26.65 -26.32
N TRP A 322 3.48 26.35 -26.90
CA TRP A 322 3.97 25.02 -27.22
C TRP A 322 4.16 24.10 -25.96
N LEU A 323 4.29 24.69 -24.78
CA LEU A 323 4.43 23.91 -23.54
C LEU A 323 3.22 22.98 -23.29
N ARG A 324 2.01 23.39 -23.69
CA ARG A 324 0.80 22.58 -23.52
C ARG A 324 0.85 21.27 -24.33
N PRO A 325 0.98 21.29 -25.65
CA PRO A 325 1.03 20.06 -26.45
C PRO A 325 2.27 19.22 -26.12
N VAL A 326 3.42 19.83 -25.83
CA VAL A 326 4.63 19.07 -25.47
C VAL A 326 4.47 18.37 -24.13
N ALA A 327 4.00 19.06 -23.07
CA ALA A 327 3.76 18.41 -21.79
C ALA A 327 2.77 17.23 -21.92
N MET A 328 1.70 17.42 -22.69
CA MET A 328 0.74 16.36 -22.94
C MET A 328 1.34 15.18 -23.73
N ALA A 329 2.09 15.49 -24.80
CA ALA A 329 2.74 14.46 -25.61
C ALA A 329 3.75 13.63 -24.80
N VAL A 330 4.60 14.27 -23.98
CA VAL A 330 5.58 13.60 -23.12
C VAL A 330 4.88 12.68 -22.12
N VAL A 331 3.84 13.18 -21.45
CA VAL A 331 3.09 12.39 -20.45
C VAL A 331 2.41 11.20 -21.11
N LEU A 332 1.81 11.35 -22.29
CA LEU A 332 1.13 10.26 -22.99
C LEU A 332 2.12 9.27 -23.62
N LEU A 333 3.12 9.74 -24.38
CA LEU A 333 4.03 8.86 -25.14
C LEU A 333 4.93 8.01 -24.21
N ILE A 334 5.29 8.52 -23.05
CA ILE A 334 6.11 7.77 -22.09
C ILE A 334 5.23 7.11 -21.02
N GLY A 335 4.17 7.77 -20.56
CA GLY A 335 3.32 7.27 -19.49
C GLY A 335 2.44 6.09 -19.88
N LEU A 336 1.82 6.10 -21.08
CA LEU A 336 0.95 5.01 -21.53
C LEU A 336 1.70 3.66 -21.66
N PRO A 337 2.92 3.59 -22.24
CA PRO A 337 3.69 2.35 -22.25
C PRO A 337 4.03 1.82 -20.85
N LEU A 338 4.04 2.65 -19.82
CA LEU A 338 4.30 2.19 -18.44
C LEU A 338 3.05 1.68 -17.71
N VAL A 339 1.85 1.82 -18.28
CA VAL A 339 0.62 1.31 -17.65
C VAL A 339 0.68 -0.21 -17.40
N PRO A 340 1.09 -1.07 -18.36
CA PRO A 340 1.22 -2.51 -18.11
C PRO A 340 2.29 -2.85 -17.05
N VAL A 341 3.24 -1.96 -16.77
CA VAL A 341 4.23 -2.16 -15.70
C VAL A 341 3.60 -2.02 -14.31
N GLY A 342 2.61 -1.14 -14.18
CA GLY A 342 1.88 -0.90 -12.92
C GLY A 342 0.60 -1.72 -12.76
N LEU A 343 0.05 -2.25 -13.86
CA LEU A 343 -1.19 -3.04 -13.85
C LEU A 343 -1.00 -4.35 -14.62
N PRO A 344 -1.51 -5.49 -14.12
CA PRO A 344 -1.45 -6.77 -14.82
C PRO A 344 -2.49 -6.81 -15.96
N LEU A 345 -2.26 -6.02 -17.01
CA LEU A 345 -3.10 -5.99 -18.22
C LEU A 345 -2.73 -7.07 -19.23
N LEU A 346 -1.51 -7.60 -19.15
CA LEU A 346 -0.99 -8.60 -20.08
C LEU A 346 -0.94 -9.98 -19.41
N PRO A 347 -1.18 -11.07 -20.14
CA PRO A 347 -0.80 -12.40 -19.68
C PRO A 347 0.67 -12.41 -19.24
N VAL A 348 1.02 -13.26 -18.28
CA VAL A 348 2.32 -13.20 -17.59
C VAL A 348 3.51 -13.36 -18.55
N GLU A 349 3.42 -14.26 -19.52
CA GLU A 349 4.48 -14.47 -20.53
C GLU A 349 4.68 -13.23 -21.39
N ARG A 350 3.58 -12.58 -21.79
CA ARG A 350 3.61 -11.33 -22.56
C ARG A 350 4.14 -10.17 -21.73
N TYR A 351 3.82 -10.14 -20.43
CA TYR A 351 4.37 -9.15 -19.51
C TYR A 351 5.91 -9.26 -19.42
N VAL A 352 6.43 -10.49 -19.24
CA VAL A 352 7.88 -10.74 -19.16
C VAL A 352 8.57 -10.29 -20.45
N ALA A 353 8.02 -10.66 -21.62
CA ALA A 353 8.56 -10.22 -22.91
C ALA A 353 8.48 -8.70 -23.09
N TYR A 354 7.36 -8.08 -22.72
CA TYR A 354 7.14 -6.64 -22.81
C TYR A 354 8.10 -5.84 -21.90
N SER A 355 8.25 -6.24 -20.64
CA SER A 355 9.16 -5.57 -19.69
C SER A 355 10.61 -5.65 -20.16
N ALA A 356 11.03 -6.80 -20.73
CA ALA A 356 12.34 -6.96 -21.34
C ALA A 356 12.54 -6.04 -22.54
N LEU A 357 11.52 -5.92 -23.44
CA LEU A 357 11.55 -5.05 -24.62
C LEU A 357 11.76 -3.59 -24.25
N ILE A 358 11.09 -3.08 -23.20
CA ILE A 358 11.23 -1.69 -22.75
C ILE A 358 12.38 -1.48 -21.74
N GLY A 359 13.20 -2.51 -21.49
CA GLY A 359 14.39 -2.43 -20.63
C GLY A 359 14.09 -2.34 -19.12
N ILE A 360 12.87 -2.70 -18.68
CA ILE A 360 12.51 -2.72 -17.28
C ILE A 360 12.77 -4.12 -16.71
N ARG A 361 13.62 -4.18 -15.68
CA ARG A 361 13.93 -5.40 -14.93
C ARG A 361 13.44 -5.28 -13.49
N PRO A 362 12.94 -6.37 -12.90
CA PRO A 362 12.64 -6.40 -11.47
C PRO A 362 13.86 -5.96 -10.63
N ARG A 363 13.61 -5.22 -9.56
CA ARG A 363 14.65 -4.78 -8.62
C ARG A 363 14.22 -5.16 -7.20
N PRO A 364 15.07 -5.81 -6.42
CA PRO A 364 14.74 -6.21 -5.06
C PRO A 364 14.49 -4.98 -4.19
N GLN A 365 13.33 -4.94 -3.55
CA GLN A 365 12.98 -3.97 -2.50
C GLN A 365 13.23 -4.57 -1.10
N GLU A 366 13.29 -5.88 -1.03
CA GLU A 366 13.61 -6.68 0.14
C GLU A 366 14.90 -7.46 -0.10
N ARG A 367 15.49 -8.02 0.95
CA ARG A 367 16.70 -8.86 0.87
C ARG A 367 16.35 -10.27 0.41
N THR A 368 15.68 -10.37 -0.73
CA THR A 368 15.25 -11.62 -1.38
C THR A 368 15.73 -11.64 -2.82
N GLN A 369 15.81 -12.83 -3.40
CA GLN A 369 16.06 -12.97 -4.83
C GLN A 369 14.80 -12.60 -5.61
N GLU A 370 14.98 -11.88 -6.72
CA GLU A 370 13.91 -11.59 -7.66
C GLU A 370 13.81 -12.69 -8.71
N GLY A 371 12.56 -12.98 -9.10
CA GLY A 371 12.26 -13.84 -10.23
C GLY A 371 12.07 -13.04 -11.53
N PRO A 372 11.37 -13.62 -12.51
CA PRO A 372 11.07 -12.95 -13.78
C PRO A 372 10.06 -11.80 -13.64
N LEU A 373 9.32 -11.75 -12.53
CA LEU A 373 8.32 -10.74 -12.21
C LEU A 373 8.77 -9.85 -11.05
N PRO A 374 8.33 -8.57 -11.01
CA PRO A 374 8.45 -7.78 -9.80
C PRO A 374 7.63 -8.41 -8.67
N GLN A 375 8.12 -8.29 -7.43
CA GLN A 375 7.54 -8.95 -6.25
C GLN A 375 6.02 -8.81 -6.17
N VAL A 376 5.47 -7.61 -6.43
CA VAL A 376 4.02 -7.36 -6.35
C VAL A 376 3.20 -8.26 -7.28
N PHE A 377 3.73 -8.62 -8.44
CA PHE A 377 3.07 -9.55 -9.36
C PHE A 377 3.40 -11.00 -9.05
N ALA A 378 4.65 -11.30 -8.70
CA ALA A 378 5.06 -12.64 -8.28
C ALA A 378 4.26 -13.15 -7.06
N ASP A 379 3.98 -12.27 -6.11
CA ASP A 379 3.15 -12.54 -4.93
C ASP A 379 1.65 -12.78 -5.24
N MET A 380 1.25 -12.81 -6.53
CA MET A 380 -0.12 -13.18 -6.96
C MET A 380 -0.24 -14.63 -7.46
N PHE A 381 0.84 -15.40 -7.45
CA PHE A 381 0.87 -16.75 -8.02
C PHE A 381 1.14 -17.83 -6.97
N GLY A 382 0.65 -19.04 -7.24
CA GLY A 382 0.97 -20.26 -6.50
C GLY A 382 0.09 -20.58 -5.29
N TRP A 383 -0.75 -19.67 -4.82
CA TRP A 383 -1.44 -19.80 -3.52
C TRP A 383 -2.48 -20.92 -3.46
N GLU A 384 -3.28 -21.12 -4.49
CA GLU A 384 -4.27 -22.19 -4.53
C GLU A 384 -3.62 -23.56 -4.74
N ASP A 385 -2.54 -23.63 -5.55
CA ASP A 385 -1.76 -24.87 -5.71
C ASP A 385 -1.10 -25.28 -4.40
N LEU A 386 -0.55 -24.33 -3.64
CA LEU A 386 -0.04 -24.57 -2.29
C LEU A 386 -1.10 -25.24 -1.39
N ALA A 387 -2.30 -24.66 -1.30
CA ALA A 387 -3.38 -25.20 -0.49
C ALA A 387 -3.78 -26.62 -0.95
N ARG A 388 -3.82 -26.86 -2.25
CA ARG A 388 -4.13 -28.18 -2.83
C ARG A 388 -3.07 -29.23 -2.51
N ARG A 389 -1.78 -28.86 -2.55
CA ARG A 389 -0.66 -29.73 -2.18
C ARG A 389 -0.70 -30.10 -0.69
N VAL A 390 -0.90 -29.10 0.17
CA VAL A 390 -1.08 -29.31 1.60
C VAL A 390 -2.26 -30.26 1.87
N ALA A 391 -3.37 -30.11 1.14
CA ALA A 391 -4.53 -30.96 1.27
C ALA A 391 -4.23 -32.42 0.89
N ARG A 392 -3.44 -32.67 -0.15
CA ARG A 392 -3.00 -34.03 -0.51
C ARG A 392 -2.22 -34.68 0.62
N VAL A 393 -1.29 -33.95 1.23
CA VAL A 393 -0.52 -34.47 2.38
C VAL A 393 -1.45 -34.71 3.59
N TYR A 394 -2.35 -33.76 3.89
CA TYR A 394 -3.30 -33.89 5.00
C TYR A 394 -4.23 -35.11 4.86
N HIS A 395 -4.78 -35.33 3.66
CA HIS A 395 -5.69 -36.47 3.41
C HIS A 395 -4.97 -37.82 3.27
N SER A 396 -3.66 -37.84 3.09
CA SER A 396 -2.88 -39.09 3.13
C SER A 396 -2.64 -39.60 4.54
N LEU A 397 -2.93 -38.81 5.58
CA LEU A 397 -2.77 -39.19 6.96
C LEU A 397 -3.88 -40.17 7.41
N PRO A 398 -3.55 -41.15 8.28
CA PRO A 398 -4.56 -41.92 9.02
C PRO A 398 -5.50 -40.98 9.79
N GLU A 399 -6.75 -41.37 9.97
CA GLU A 399 -7.77 -40.55 10.64
C GLU A 399 -7.34 -40.04 12.01
N ALA A 400 -6.77 -40.94 12.84
CA ALA A 400 -6.28 -40.60 14.18
C ALA A 400 -5.15 -39.55 14.20
N GLU A 401 -4.31 -39.50 13.15
CA GLU A 401 -3.28 -38.45 13.00
C GLU A 401 -3.88 -37.15 12.43
N ARG A 402 -4.83 -37.30 11.51
CA ARG A 402 -5.49 -36.15 10.85
C ARG A 402 -6.26 -35.29 11.86
N GLU A 403 -6.95 -35.91 12.83
CA GLU A 403 -7.66 -35.21 13.91
C GLU A 403 -6.75 -34.31 14.76
N LYS A 404 -5.48 -34.74 14.93
CA LYS A 404 -4.47 -34.02 15.73
C LYS A 404 -3.57 -33.09 14.87
N CYS A 405 -3.69 -33.16 13.54
CA CYS A 405 -2.79 -32.50 12.62
C CYS A 405 -3.03 -31.01 12.60
N GLY A 406 -1.99 -30.22 12.92
CA GLY A 406 -1.92 -28.78 12.67
C GLY A 406 -1.18 -28.48 11.37
N ILE A 407 -1.48 -27.33 10.77
CA ILE A 407 -0.78 -26.84 9.60
C ILE A 407 -0.02 -25.57 9.99
N LEU A 408 1.32 -25.66 10.07
CA LEU A 408 2.21 -24.56 10.42
C LEU A 408 2.83 -23.98 9.15
N ALA A 409 2.44 -22.77 8.79
CA ALA A 409 3.00 -22.04 7.66
C ALA A 409 4.15 -21.11 8.10
N ASP A 410 5.23 -21.06 7.30
CA ASP A 410 6.40 -20.23 7.61
C ASP A 410 6.06 -18.74 7.60
N ASN A 411 5.17 -18.30 6.71
CA ASN A 411 4.80 -16.88 6.62
C ASN A 411 3.28 -16.68 6.55
N TYR A 412 2.86 -15.41 6.81
CA TYR A 412 1.46 -15.01 6.82
C TYR A 412 0.76 -15.19 5.45
N GLY A 413 1.51 -15.13 4.34
CA GLY A 413 0.96 -15.32 3.00
C GLY A 413 0.53 -16.77 2.78
N GLN A 414 1.40 -17.73 3.11
CA GLN A 414 1.11 -19.16 3.08
C GLN A 414 -0.06 -19.52 4.02
N ALA A 415 -0.03 -18.98 5.26
CA ALA A 415 -1.12 -19.19 6.23
C ALA A 415 -2.44 -18.61 5.71
N GLY A 416 -2.40 -17.40 5.14
CA GLY A 416 -3.55 -16.75 4.51
C GLY A 416 -4.12 -17.55 3.34
N ALA A 417 -3.25 -18.10 2.50
CA ALA A 417 -3.65 -18.96 1.38
C ALA A 417 -4.37 -20.24 1.87
N ILE A 418 -3.85 -20.89 2.90
CA ILE A 418 -4.48 -22.07 3.52
C ILE A 418 -5.81 -21.68 4.16
N ASP A 419 -5.89 -20.58 4.91
CA ASP A 419 -7.13 -20.10 5.53
C ASP A 419 -8.20 -19.67 4.50
N PHE A 420 -7.81 -19.29 3.30
CA PHE A 420 -8.72 -18.86 2.24
C PHE A 420 -9.15 -19.99 1.31
N PHE A 421 -8.20 -20.73 0.75
CA PHE A 421 -8.49 -21.80 -0.21
C PHE A 421 -8.73 -23.16 0.49
N GLY A 422 -8.10 -23.40 1.63
CA GLY A 422 -8.12 -24.68 2.34
C GLY A 422 -9.51 -25.22 2.69
N PRO A 423 -10.51 -24.39 3.09
CA PRO A 423 -11.85 -24.88 3.34
C PRO A 423 -12.49 -25.66 2.18
N ARG A 424 -12.15 -25.29 0.92
CA ARG A 424 -12.61 -26.01 -0.27
C ARG A 424 -12.04 -27.42 -0.37
N TYR A 425 -10.93 -27.66 0.30
CA TYR A 425 -10.18 -28.92 0.32
C TYR A 425 -10.26 -29.63 1.68
N GLY A 426 -11.14 -29.17 2.59
CA GLY A 426 -11.32 -29.79 3.91
C GLY A 426 -10.14 -29.61 4.87
N LEU A 427 -9.31 -28.57 4.67
CA LEU A 427 -8.19 -28.27 5.56
C LEU A 427 -8.63 -27.53 6.82
N PRO A 428 -8.01 -27.83 7.99
CA PRO A 428 -8.14 -27.00 9.17
C PRO A 428 -7.44 -25.65 8.98
N PRO A 429 -7.79 -24.64 9.81
CA PRO A 429 -7.12 -23.34 9.77
C PRO A 429 -5.62 -23.43 10.07
N ALA A 430 -4.81 -22.71 9.30
CA ALA A 430 -3.37 -22.66 9.50
C ALA A 430 -2.96 -21.88 10.75
N ILE A 431 -1.81 -22.20 11.31
CA ILE A 431 -1.08 -21.41 12.30
C ILE A 431 0.21 -20.90 11.67
N SER A 432 0.76 -19.78 12.17
CA SER A 432 2.04 -19.26 11.72
C SER A 432 2.70 -18.44 12.82
N MET A 433 4.01 -18.46 12.87
CA MET A 433 4.83 -17.63 13.76
C MET A 433 4.88 -16.15 13.33
N HIS A 434 4.30 -15.81 12.19
CA HIS A 434 4.47 -14.52 11.52
C HIS A 434 3.32 -13.56 11.81
N ASN A 435 3.66 -12.32 12.22
CA ASN A 435 2.75 -11.20 12.46
C ASN A 435 1.50 -11.61 13.28
N ASN A 436 0.30 -11.26 12.84
CA ASN A 436 -0.92 -11.51 13.62
C ASN A 436 -1.26 -12.98 13.82
N TYR A 437 -0.78 -13.87 12.97
CA TYR A 437 -0.95 -15.30 13.17
C TYR A 437 -0.31 -15.76 14.49
N TRP A 438 0.84 -15.20 14.86
CA TRP A 438 1.45 -15.49 16.14
C TRP A 438 0.59 -15.01 17.31
N LEU A 439 0.00 -13.80 17.22
CA LEU A 439 -0.93 -13.28 18.26
C LEU A 439 -2.19 -14.13 18.39
N TRP A 440 -2.63 -14.80 17.32
CA TRP A 440 -3.78 -15.71 17.36
C TRP A 440 -3.47 -17.08 17.98
N GLY A 441 -2.20 -17.36 18.26
CA GLY A 441 -1.74 -18.54 18.98
C GLY A 441 -1.73 -19.83 18.16
N PRO A 442 -1.33 -20.95 18.80
CA PRO A 442 -1.24 -22.27 18.16
C PRO A 442 -2.60 -22.98 18.01
N ARG A 443 -3.71 -22.32 18.31
CA ARG A 443 -5.10 -22.80 18.12
C ARG A 443 -5.41 -24.17 18.75
N GLY A 444 -4.78 -24.49 19.87
CA GLY A 444 -4.99 -25.73 20.58
C GLY A 444 -4.22 -26.96 20.06
N HIS A 445 -3.43 -26.78 18.99
CA HIS A 445 -2.56 -27.86 18.51
C HIS A 445 -1.44 -28.17 19.51
N THR A 446 -1.16 -29.45 19.70
CA THR A 446 -0.13 -29.95 20.65
C THR A 446 1.27 -30.02 20.01
N GLY A 447 1.33 -30.21 18.70
CA GLY A 447 2.55 -30.49 17.96
C GLY A 447 2.82 -32.00 17.78
N ASP A 448 1.86 -32.87 18.14
CA ASP A 448 1.99 -34.31 17.93
C ASP A 448 2.17 -34.67 16.46
N VAL A 449 1.37 -34.02 15.59
CA VAL A 449 1.47 -34.09 14.12
C VAL A 449 1.35 -32.69 13.55
N LEU A 450 2.34 -32.27 12.78
CA LEU A 450 2.31 -30.97 12.06
C LEU A 450 2.67 -31.16 10.59
N ILE A 451 1.92 -30.51 9.71
CA ILE A 451 2.36 -30.24 8.33
C ILE A 451 3.01 -28.88 8.35
N ILE A 452 4.32 -28.83 8.07
CA ILE A 452 5.09 -27.57 8.03
C ILE A 452 5.27 -27.16 6.56
N VAL A 453 4.87 -25.94 6.25
CA VAL A 453 4.88 -25.38 4.88
C VAL A 453 5.89 -24.26 4.80
N GLY A 454 6.84 -24.37 3.88
CA GLY A 454 7.92 -23.40 3.70
C GLY A 454 9.08 -23.59 4.67
N GLY A 455 9.87 -22.55 4.88
CA GLY A 455 11.11 -22.62 5.67
C GLY A 455 12.28 -23.23 4.90
N ARG A 456 13.40 -23.47 5.60
CA ARG A 456 14.58 -24.11 5.03
C ARG A 456 14.46 -25.64 5.18
N ARG A 457 15.08 -26.38 4.27
CA ARG A 457 15.01 -27.86 4.28
C ARG A 457 15.51 -28.49 5.57
N ASP A 458 16.40 -27.82 6.31
CA ASP A 458 17.01 -28.35 7.53
C ASP A 458 16.32 -27.84 8.82
N ASP A 459 15.39 -26.88 8.72
CA ASP A 459 14.81 -26.20 9.89
C ASP A 459 14.07 -27.14 10.88
N PRO A 460 13.21 -28.10 10.45
CA PRO A 460 12.43 -28.89 11.41
C PRO A 460 13.16 -30.10 12.00
N HIS A 461 14.31 -30.52 11.46
CA HIS A 461 14.94 -31.81 11.80
C HIS A 461 15.40 -31.91 13.26
N SER A 462 15.76 -30.80 13.91
CA SER A 462 16.20 -30.78 15.31
C SER A 462 15.03 -30.76 16.32
N ASP A 463 13.87 -30.31 15.89
CA ASP A 463 12.73 -30.06 16.77
C ASP A 463 11.76 -31.25 16.89
N PHE A 464 11.80 -32.17 15.92
CA PHE A 464 10.86 -33.30 15.83
C PHE A 464 11.55 -34.66 15.85
N ARG A 465 10.86 -35.70 16.33
CA ARG A 465 11.33 -37.08 16.30
C ARG A 465 11.36 -37.68 14.90
N GLU A 466 10.40 -37.29 14.07
CA GLU A 466 10.29 -37.75 12.68
C GLU A 466 9.95 -36.57 11.78
N VAL A 467 10.70 -36.44 10.68
CA VAL A 467 10.49 -35.41 9.66
C VAL A 467 10.57 -36.05 8.28
N VAL A 468 9.48 -35.96 7.52
CA VAL A 468 9.38 -36.51 6.17
C VAL A 468 9.08 -35.37 5.20
N LEU A 469 9.88 -35.22 4.14
CA LEU A 469 9.54 -34.34 3.03
C LEU A 469 8.41 -35.00 2.23
N ALA A 470 7.18 -34.50 2.38
CA ALA A 470 5.99 -35.09 1.78
C ALA A 470 5.68 -34.55 0.36
N ASP A 471 5.92 -33.27 0.14
CA ASP A 471 5.73 -32.61 -1.18
C ASP A 471 6.60 -31.36 -1.26
N THR A 472 6.62 -30.70 -2.43
CA THR A 472 7.22 -29.37 -2.64
C THR A 472 6.30 -28.53 -3.52
N THR A 473 6.28 -27.22 -3.32
CA THR A 473 5.55 -26.31 -4.21
C THR A 473 6.19 -26.29 -5.61
N ASN A 474 5.38 -25.96 -6.63
CA ASN A 474 5.87 -25.73 -7.98
C ASN A 474 5.14 -24.54 -8.58
N CYS A 475 5.88 -23.45 -8.79
CA CYS A 475 5.29 -22.20 -9.24
C CYS A 475 6.36 -21.35 -9.98
N GLU A 476 6.30 -21.33 -11.29
CA GLU A 476 7.29 -20.67 -12.15
C GLU A 476 7.35 -19.14 -11.95
N TYR A 477 6.18 -18.49 -11.74
CA TYR A 477 6.06 -17.04 -11.70
C TYR A 477 5.90 -16.44 -10.31
N CYS A 478 5.90 -17.26 -9.26
CA CYS A 478 5.91 -16.76 -7.88
C CYS A 478 7.31 -16.30 -7.44
N MET A 479 7.42 -15.76 -6.24
CA MET A 479 8.73 -15.43 -5.67
C MET A 479 9.61 -16.67 -5.58
N PRO A 480 10.92 -16.57 -5.87
CA PRO A 480 11.83 -17.72 -5.88
C PRO A 480 11.82 -18.56 -4.60
N TYR A 481 11.61 -17.94 -3.45
CA TYR A 481 11.54 -18.66 -2.16
C TYR A 481 10.21 -19.41 -1.95
N GLU A 482 9.17 -19.12 -2.73
CA GLU A 482 7.91 -19.87 -2.73
C GLU A 482 7.93 -21.02 -3.76
N ASN A 483 8.85 -20.99 -4.74
CA ASN A 483 9.02 -22.08 -5.71
C ASN A 483 9.94 -23.15 -5.15
N GLY A 484 9.50 -24.39 -5.15
CA GLY A 484 10.24 -25.51 -4.54
C GLY A 484 10.23 -25.47 -3.00
N ALA A 485 9.36 -24.67 -2.39
CA ALA A 485 9.22 -24.62 -0.95
C ALA A 485 8.76 -25.97 -0.40
N PRO A 486 9.42 -26.51 0.64
CA PRO A 486 9.13 -27.84 1.16
C PRO A 486 7.79 -27.88 1.90
N ILE A 487 7.13 -29.03 1.84
CA ILE A 487 5.99 -29.39 2.67
C ILE A 487 6.39 -30.63 3.46
N PHE A 488 6.67 -30.43 4.75
CA PHE A 488 7.10 -31.51 5.64
C PHE A 488 5.92 -32.07 6.44
N LEU A 489 5.92 -33.37 6.64
CA LEU A 489 5.14 -34.04 7.67
C LEU A 489 6.04 -34.33 8.85
N CYS A 490 5.73 -33.72 10.00
CA CYS A 490 6.52 -33.79 11.22
C CYS A 490 5.72 -34.44 12.33
N ARG A 491 6.35 -35.37 13.07
CA ARG A 491 5.74 -36.06 14.19
C ARG A 491 6.56 -35.96 15.45
N GLY A 492 5.89 -35.81 16.58
CA GLY A 492 6.50 -35.87 17.91
C GLY A 492 7.43 -34.65 18.14
N LEU A 493 6.88 -33.47 18.25
CA LEU A 493 7.63 -32.25 18.65
C LEU A 493 8.29 -32.50 20.01
N ASN A 494 9.57 -32.20 20.15
CA ASN A 494 10.41 -32.51 21.32
C ASN A 494 10.01 -31.72 22.58
N GLN A 495 9.24 -30.64 22.43
CA GLN A 495 8.69 -29.84 23.52
C GLN A 495 7.24 -29.43 23.19
N PRO A 496 6.39 -29.12 24.17
CA PRO A 496 5.02 -28.68 23.92
C PRO A 496 4.99 -27.46 22.99
N LEU A 497 4.10 -27.48 21.98
CA LEU A 497 4.00 -26.38 20.99
C LEU A 497 3.72 -25.04 21.66
N ALA A 498 2.93 -25.00 22.73
CA ALA A 498 2.64 -23.79 23.50
C ALA A 498 3.91 -23.12 24.06
N ARG A 499 4.91 -23.92 24.49
CA ARG A 499 6.21 -23.39 24.93
C ARG A 499 7.04 -22.92 23.74
N ARG A 500 7.15 -23.74 22.70
CA ARG A 500 7.89 -23.40 21.49
C ARG A 500 7.34 -22.14 20.83
N TRP A 501 6.02 -21.92 20.91
CA TRP A 501 5.33 -20.76 20.33
C TRP A 501 5.91 -19.42 20.77
N MET A 502 6.28 -19.29 22.04
CA MET A 502 6.84 -18.05 22.58
C MET A 502 8.25 -17.75 22.03
N GLU A 503 8.99 -18.78 21.62
CA GLU A 503 10.37 -18.68 21.12
C GLU A 503 10.43 -18.34 19.63
N ILE A 504 9.42 -18.73 18.85
CA ILE A 504 9.41 -18.63 17.38
C ILE A 504 8.72 -17.38 16.84
N ARG A 505 8.41 -16.40 17.71
CA ARG A 505 7.76 -15.15 17.30
C ARG A 505 8.55 -14.40 16.23
N ARG A 506 7.84 -14.01 15.14
CA ARG A 506 8.43 -13.27 14.04
C ARG A 506 7.51 -12.12 13.59
N PHE A 507 7.89 -10.88 13.94
CA PHE A 507 7.24 -9.64 13.51
C PHE A 507 8.17 -8.91 12.54
N ASN A 508 7.92 -9.06 11.19
CA ASN A 508 8.75 -8.43 10.16
C ASN A 508 8.05 -8.30 8.78
#